data_2e3af39cfa7431a5eb62f8133f803fdb
#
_entry.id   2e3af39cfa7431a5eb62f8133f803fdb
#
_cell.length_a   1.000
_cell.length_b   1.000
_cell.length_c   1.000
_cell.angle_alpha   90.00
_cell.angle_beta   90.00
_cell.angle_gamma   90.00
#
_symmetry.space_group_name_H-M   'P 1'
#
loop_
_entity.id
_entity.type
_entity.pdbx_description
1 polymer ?
#
loop_
_entity_poly.entity_id
_entity_poly.type
_entity_poly.pdbx_seq_one_letter_code
_entity_poly.pdbx_strand_id
1 'polypeptide(L)'
;VTPAHRDRTGAPYGRPSRRLVLALSSALLTAGCAAPHRGTGRPGDPIVLTLLSHYASGTLREALQAPVDEWNATHDRVKVRTEAVDFADLLTTYMVRQAAGRGADILHPYCLWSGQLVRAGVLRPAPPGHAEDIRRGYGPAAVAAASVGGTVYGYPTEAQTYALYYNERLLRAAGVDGPPHTWPELEEAARRTTRRDRYGNTLVQGFGLSAYDDSTTVGQTLALLNAAGGRFVTVDGTGTGTGTAIDSAAGRAVFALEHRLVAGGASDPGVNVYQAFPSGRVAMVIGAGWWTGSLKPLMGRDYRDVRVAPVPVPRAGDRRATLSTGFMLGVNTASRHPGAAWDFLRWLNTRKTGPKGRTATRMSTLQVSAGSLTARADDMRALLGAGSDPNLRPFLDALAYAVPEPNVPGAQRAKELLRKNIEALWTGQQSVDEALRTTRRQVDQEVARSW
;
A
#
# COMPACT_ATOMS: atom_id res chain seq x y z
N VAL A 1 3.45 -59.02 15.69
CA VAL A 1 3.94 -59.94 14.67
C VAL A 1 4.78 -59.15 13.67
N THR A 2 6.09 -59.17 13.92
CA THR A 2 7.15 -58.82 12.95
C THR A 2 7.48 -60.04 12.11
N PRO A 3 8.01 -59.97 10.88
CA PRO A 3 9.45 -60.08 10.68
C PRO A 3 9.98 -59.12 9.57
N ALA A 4 11.15 -58.51 9.78
CA ALA A 4 12.53 -58.98 9.58
C ALA A 4 13.12 -58.75 8.18
N HIS A 5 14.10 -57.87 8.15
CA HIS A 5 15.37 -57.87 7.39
C HIS A 5 15.44 -58.30 5.90
N ARG A 6 15.99 -57.46 5.08
CA ARG A 6 17.19 -57.81 4.25
C ARG A 6 17.98 -56.58 3.78
N ASP A 7 19.19 -56.59 4.23
CA ASP A 7 20.36 -55.83 3.83
C ASP A 7 20.79 -56.16 2.39
N ARG A 8 21.27 -55.18 1.60
CA ARG A 8 22.23 -55.41 0.50
C ARG A 8 23.00 -54.12 0.17
N THR A 9 24.16 -53.99 0.76
CA THR A 9 25.49 -53.80 0.11
C THR A 9 25.65 -52.70 -0.94
N GLY A 10 26.53 -51.78 -0.63
CA GLY A 10 27.05 -50.68 -1.38
C GLY A 10 27.92 -51.02 -2.57
N ALA A 11 28.09 -50.03 -3.43
CA ALA A 11 29.21 -49.88 -4.35
C ALA A 11 29.67 -48.41 -4.41
N PRO A 12 30.97 -48.15 -4.50
CA PRO A 12 31.52 -46.80 -4.35
C PRO A 12 31.51 -46.00 -5.67
N TYR A 13 31.06 -44.76 -5.63
CA TYR A 13 31.21 -43.81 -6.72
C TYR A 13 32.66 -43.38 -6.83
N GLY A 14 33.34 -43.80 -7.93
CA GLY A 14 34.64 -43.39 -8.33
C GLY A 14 34.65 -41.89 -8.76
N ARG A 15 35.61 -41.11 -8.25
CA ARG A 15 35.88 -39.74 -8.68
C ARG A 15 36.46 -39.75 -10.10
N PRO A 16 35.92 -38.95 -11.05
CA PRO A 16 36.58 -38.79 -12.36
C PRO A 16 37.87 -37.96 -12.23
N SER A 17 38.91 -38.44 -12.86
CA SER A 17 40.25 -37.87 -12.90
C SER A 17 40.31 -36.51 -13.66
N ARG A 18 41.14 -35.60 -13.16
CA ARG A 18 41.40 -34.21 -13.62
C ARG A 18 41.95 -34.05 -15.03
N ARG A 19 41.92 -35.03 -15.91
CA ARG A 19 42.58 -34.97 -17.24
C ARG A 19 41.68 -34.95 -18.46
N LEU A 20 40.33 -34.79 -18.31
CA LEU A 20 39.40 -34.80 -19.44
C LEU A 20 38.57 -33.48 -19.55
N VAL A 21 39.03 -32.37 -19.04
CA VAL A 21 38.33 -31.07 -19.08
C VAL A 21 39.02 -30.02 -19.96
N LEU A 22 40.08 -30.38 -20.66
CA LEU A 22 40.88 -29.42 -21.44
C LEU A 22 40.82 -29.60 -22.98
N ALA A 23 39.82 -30.24 -23.53
CA ALA A 23 39.71 -30.47 -24.98
C ALA A 23 38.35 -30.13 -25.61
N LEU A 24 37.50 -29.32 -24.97
CA LEU A 24 36.20 -28.91 -25.55
C LEU A 24 35.87 -27.39 -25.38
N SER A 25 36.90 -26.56 -25.36
CA SER A 25 36.76 -25.09 -25.17
C SER A 25 37.10 -24.26 -26.42
N SER A 26 37.00 -24.80 -27.62
CA SER A 26 37.40 -24.01 -28.82
C SER A 26 36.42 -24.04 -29.99
N ALA A 27 35.11 -24.28 -29.76
CA ALA A 27 34.19 -24.31 -30.89
C ALA A 27 32.77 -23.87 -30.49
N LEU A 28 32.60 -22.66 -29.90
CA LEU A 28 31.26 -22.01 -29.74
C LEU A 28 31.40 -20.51 -29.42
N LEU A 29 32.19 -19.79 -30.19
CA LEU A 29 32.29 -18.33 -30.16
C LEU A 29 31.81 -17.70 -31.47
N THR A 30 30.78 -18.26 -32.09
CA THR A 30 30.03 -17.60 -33.17
C THR A 30 28.54 -17.91 -33.02
N ALA A 31 27.93 -17.43 -31.96
CA ALA A 31 26.50 -17.39 -31.87
C ALA A 31 26.09 -15.99 -31.38
N GLY A 32 25.82 -15.16 -32.37
CA GLY A 32 24.71 -14.23 -32.35
C GLY A 32 24.70 -13.22 -31.22
N CYS A 33 25.28 -12.04 -31.45
CA CYS A 33 24.62 -10.82 -30.92
C CYS A 33 23.14 -10.92 -31.32
N ALA A 34 22.31 -11.45 -30.44
CA ALA A 34 20.86 -11.23 -30.50
C ALA A 34 20.70 -9.72 -30.30
N ALA A 35 20.63 -9.02 -31.44
CA ALA A 35 20.25 -7.62 -31.45
C ALA A 35 18.96 -7.50 -30.62
N PRO A 36 18.83 -6.48 -29.74
CA PRO A 36 17.58 -6.22 -29.07
C PRO A 36 16.50 -6.18 -30.14
N HIS A 37 15.40 -6.88 -29.92
CA HIS A 37 14.24 -6.85 -30.80
C HIS A 37 13.83 -5.37 -30.99
N ARG A 38 14.39 -4.74 -31.99
CA ARG A 38 13.89 -3.49 -32.56
C ARG A 38 12.56 -3.88 -33.19
N GLY A 39 11.47 -3.61 -32.48
CA GLY A 39 10.15 -3.63 -33.11
C GLY A 39 10.16 -2.69 -34.30
N THR A 40 10.38 -3.27 -35.47
CA THR A 40 10.16 -2.59 -36.76
C THR A 40 8.65 -2.60 -37.00
N GLY A 41 7.90 -1.74 -36.26
CA GLY A 41 6.54 -1.41 -36.67
C GLY A 41 6.60 -0.84 -38.07
N ARG A 42 5.78 -1.35 -38.97
CA ARG A 42 5.63 -0.79 -40.31
C ARG A 42 5.07 0.64 -40.21
N PRO A 43 5.44 1.55 -41.11
CA PRO A 43 4.77 2.84 -41.18
C PRO A 43 3.25 2.62 -41.31
N GLY A 44 2.49 3.02 -40.27
CA GLY A 44 1.04 2.81 -40.22
C GLY A 44 0.58 1.86 -39.09
N ASP A 45 1.47 1.04 -38.49
CA ASP A 45 1.10 0.21 -37.35
C ASP A 45 0.77 1.08 -36.13
N PRO A 46 -0.23 0.72 -35.32
CA PRO A 46 -0.56 1.45 -34.11
C PRO A 46 0.57 1.36 -33.07
N ILE A 47 0.81 2.45 -32.37
CA ILE A 47 1.65 2.46 -31.17
C ILE A 47 0.96 1.61 -30.10
N VAL A 48 1.65 0.62 -29.54
CA VAL A 48 1.14 -0.19 -28.43
C VAL A 48 1.88 0.20 -27.15
N LEU A 49 1.19 0.87 -26.24
CA LEU A 49 1.69 1.21 -24.90
C LEU A 49 1.44 0.05 -23.96
N THR A 50 2.41 -0.25 -23.12
CA THR A 50 2.28 -1.24 -22.05
C THR A 50 2.05 -0.53 -20.72
N LEU A 51 0.96 -0.89 -20.01
CA LEU A 51 0.65 -0.43 -18.66
C LEU A 51 0.88 -1.57 -17.67
N LEU A 52 1.84 -1.42 -16.78
CA LEU A 52 2.16 -2.40 -15.74
C LEU A 52 1.56 -1.98 -14.39
N SER A 53 0.67 -2.81 -13.85
CA SER A 53 -0.12 -2.54 -12.65
C SER A 53 -0.10 -3.73 -11.68
N HIS A 54 -0.42 -3.45 -10.41
CA HIS A 54 -0.70 -4.47 -9.39
C HIS A 54 -2.16 -4.99 -9.43
N TYR A 55 -2.99 -4.50 -10.34
CA TYR A 55 -4.35 -4.99 -10.52
C TYR A 55 -4.32 -6.33 -11.25
N ALA A 56 -3.88 -7.38 -10.55
CA ALA A 56 -3.56 -8.67 -11.14
C ALA A 56 -4.76 -9.60 -11.26
N SER A 57 -5.79 -9.44 -10.42
CA SER A 57 -6.93 -10.37 -10.36
C SER A 57 -8.24 -9.70 -9.94
N GLY A 58 -9.35 -10.41 -10.14
CA GLY A 58 -10.68 -10.03 -9.67
C GLY A 58 -11.20 -8.71 -10.19
N THR A 59 -12.01 -8.04 -9.39
CA THR A 59 -12.71 -6.78 -9.74
C THR A 59 -11.76 -5.64 -10.10
N LEU A 60 -10.55 -5.57 -9.52
CA LEU A 60 -9.55 -4.55 -9.86
C LEU A 60 -9.04 -4.68 -11.28
N ARG A 61 -8.75 -5.92 -11.72
CA ARG A 61 -8.32 -6.20 -13.09
C ARG A 61 -9.40 -5.86 -14.10
N GLU A 62 -10.64 -6.30 -13.85
CA GLU A 62 -11.79 -6.01 -14.73
C GLU A 62 -12.08 -4.51 -14.77
N ALA A 63 -12.01 -3.82 -13.62
CA ALA A 63 -12.22 -2.38 -13.53
C ALA A 63 -11.17 -1.59 -14.33
N LEU A 64 -9.90 -2.03 -14.36
CA LEU A 64 -8.85 -1.40 -15.16
C LEU A 64 -9.02 -1.70 -16.66
N GLN A 65 -9.45 -2.91 -17.00
CA GLN A 65 -9.61 -3.31 -18.39
C GLN A 65 -10.71 -2.51 -19.11
N ALA A 66 -11.81 -2.18 -18.43
CA ALA A 66 -12.93 -1.47 -19.02
C ALA A 66 -12.55 -0.11 -19.68
N PRO A 67 -11.87 0.84 -19.00
CA PRO A 67 -11.43 2.07 -19.67
C PRO A 67 -10.31 1.83 -20.69
N VAL A 68 -9.49 0.79 -20.57
CA VAL A 68 -8.51 0.42 -21.59
C VAL A 68 -9.20 -0.04 -22.87
N ASP A 69 -10.26 -0.84 -22.77
CA ASP A 69 -11.06 -1.28 -23.92
C ASP A 69 -11.79 -0.09 -24.55
N GLU A 70 -12.35 0.85 -23.75
CA GLU A 70 -12.95 2.10 -24.26
C GLU A 70 -11.93 2.93 -25.06
N TRP A 71 -10.69 3.10 -24.52
CA TRP A 71 -9.61 3.76 -25.24
C TRP A 71 -9.29 3.06 -26.55
N ASN A 72 -9.06 1.76 -26.49
CA ASN A 72 -8.67 0.94 -27.64
C ASN A 72 -9.75 0.91 -28.74
N ALA A 73 -11.02 1.02 -28.38
CA ALA A 73 -12.14 1.08 -29.34
C ALA A 73 -12.24 2.44 -30.04
N THR A 74 -11.73 3.52 -29.44
CA THR A 74 -11.92 4.90 -29.94
C THR A 74 -10.63 5.56 -30.46
N HIS A 75 -9.47 4.91 -30.32
CA HIS A 75 -8.18 5.46 -30.72
C HIS A 75 -7.40 4.43 -31.57
N ASP A 76 -7.40 4.60 -32.90
CA ASP A 76 -6.78 3.62 -33.81
C ASP A 76 -5.25 3.69 -33.85
N ARG A 77 -4.69 4.86 -33.61
CA ARG A 77 -3.23 5.08 -33.71
C ARG A 77 -2.44 4.69 -32.46
N VAL A 78 -3.10 4.66 -31.29
CA VAL A 78 -2.48 4.33 -30.00
C VAL A 78 -3.36 3.33 -29.27
N LYS A 79 -2.84 2.17 -29.02
CA LYS A 79 -3.49 1.11 -28.22
C LYS A 79 -2.77 0.93 -26.90
N VAL A 80 -3.48 0.49 -25.88
CA VAL A 80 -2.93 0.20 -24.55
C VAL A 80 -3.12 -1.27 -24.24
N ARG A 81 -2.07 -1.92 -23.75
CA ARG A 81 -2.08 -3.31 -23.26
C ARG A 81 -1.72 -3.31 -21.79
N THR A 82 -2.53 -3.95 -20.97
CA THR A 82 -2.28 -4.11 -19.53
C THR A 82 -1.40 -5.32 -19.26
N GLU A 83 -0.46 -5.17 -18.35
CA GLU A 83 0.28 -6.26 -17.70
C GLU A 83 0.08 -6.15 -16.20
N ALA A 84 0.00 -7.29 -15.53
CA ALA A 84 -0.23 -7.33 -14.09
C ALA A 84 0.83 -8.17 -13.39
N VAL A 85 1.21 -7.71 -12.20
CA VAL A 85 2.15 -8.37 -11.30
C VAL A 85 1.61 -8.18 -9.88
N ASP A 86 1.77 -9.18 -9.04
CA ASP A 86 1.37 -9.07 -7.63
C ASP A 86 2.09 -7.90 -6.95
N PHE A 87 1.39 -7.23 -6.04
CA PHE A 87 1.92 -6.04 -5.36
C PHE A 87 3.28 -6.28 -4.70
N ALA A 88 3.47 -7.46 -4.09
CA ALA A 88 4.73 -7.83 -3.42
C ALA A 88 5.94 -7.83 -4.37
N ASP A 89 5.74 -8.15 -5.65
CA ASP A 89 6.79 -8.26 -6.65
C ASP A 89 6.93 -7.02 -7.53
N LEU A 90 6.01 -6.05 -7.40
CA LEU A 90 5.86 -4.96 -8.35
C LEU A 90 7.10 -4.03 -8.37
N LEU A 91 7.59 -3.61 -7.20
CA LEU A 91 8.76 -2.73 -7.11
C LEU A 91 10.01 -3.40 -7.72
N THR A 92 10.26 -4.66 -7.37
CA THR A 92 11.37 -5.44 -7.92
C THR A 92 11.23 -5.59 -9.43
N THR A 93 10.01 -5.84 -9.92
CA THR A 93 9.73 -5.94 -11.35
C THR A 93 10.04 -4.64 -12.10
N TYR A 94 9.69 -3.47 -11.54
CA TYR A 94 10.05 -2.19 -12.14
C TYR A 94 11.57 -2.04 -12.28
N MET A 95 12.29 -2.31 -11.20
CA MET A 95 13.76 -2.14 -11.18
C MET A 95 14.45 -3.11 -12.14
N VAL A 96 14.10 -4.39 -12.13
CA VAL A 96 14.68 -5.42 -12.99
C VAL A 96 14.39 -5.17 -14.47
N ARG A 97 13.13 -4.85 -14.81
CA ARG A 97 12.76 -4.55 -16.21
C ARG A 97 13.41 -3.28 -16.72
N GLN A 98 13.54 -2.25 -15.88
CA GLN A 98 14.24 -1.02 -16.23
C GLN A 98 15.72 -1.30 -16.54
N ALA A 99 16.42 -2.01 -15.66
CA ALA A 99 17.82 -2.38 -15.86
C ALA A 99 18.04 -3.22 -17.14
N ALA A 100 17.04 -4.05 -17.52
CA ALA A 100 17.07 -4.85 -18.74
C ALA A 100 16.63 -4.09 -20.01
N GLY A 101 16.31 -2.79 -19.93
CA GLY A 101 15.81 -1.99 -21.05
C GLY A 101 14.41 -2.44 -21.57
N ARG A 102 13.64 -3.13 -20.75
CA ARG A 102 12.31 -3.69 -21.07
C ARG A 102 11.21 -3.14 -20.15
N GLY A 103 11.41 -1.93 -19.61
CA GLY A 103 10.40 -1.26 -18.79
C GLY A 103 9.09 -1.03 -19.55
N ALA A 104 7.96 -1.13 -18.87
CA ALA A 104 6.66 -0.76 -19.42
C ALA A 104 6.59 0.76 -19.64
N ASP A 105 5.73 1.23 -20.57
CA ASP A 105 5.57 2.66 -20.87
C ASP A 105 4.90 3.42 -19.73
N ILE A 106 3.88 2.81 -19.12
CA ILE A 106 3.08 3.35 -18.02
C ILE A 106 3.24 2.44 -16.81
N LEU A 107 3.53 3.03 -15.68
CA LEU A 107 3.73 2.35 -14.40
C LEU A 107 2.64 2.77 -13.42
N HIS A 108 2.24 1.85 -12.55
CA HIS A 108 1.27 2.08 -11.48
C HIS A 108 1.93 1.88 -10.11
N PRO A 109 2.89 2.74 -9.71
CA PRO A 109 3.63 2.57 -8.47
C PRO A 109 2.84 3.02 -7.25
N TYR A 110 3.13 2.37 -6.12
CA TYR A 110 2.81 2.87 -4.80
C TYR A 110 3.58 4.18 -4.54
N CYS A 111 2.89 5.22 -4.10
CA CYS A 111 3.49 6.55 -3.94
C CYS A 111 4.70 6.57 -3.01
N LEU A 112 4.75 5.72 -2.00
CA LEU A 112 5.91 5.55 -1.12
C LEU A 112 7.22 5.27 -1.89
N TRP A 113 7.13 4.58 -3.04
CA TRP A 113 8.30 4.20 -3.85
C TRP A 113 8.77 5.31 -4.78
N SER A 114 8.04 6.41 -4.90
CA SER A 114 8.30 7.46 -5.89
C SER A 114 9.71 8.00 -5.81
N GLY A 115 10.20 8.31 -4.61
CA GLY A 115 11.57 8.80 -4.42
C GLY A 115 12.63 7.82 -4.91
N GLN A 116 12.47 6.54 -4.58
CA GLN A 116 13.37 5.48 -5.06
C GLN A 116 13.33 5.33 -6.58
N LEU A 117 12.14 5.34 -7.17
CA LEU A 117 11.96 5.19 -8.63
C LEU A 117 12.47 6.40 -9.40
N VAL A 118 12.31 7.61 -8.86
CA VAL A 118 12.87 8.85 -9.43
C VAL A 118 14.41 8.81 -9.40
N ARG A 119 14.99 8.47 -8.26
CA ARG A 119 16.44 8.34 -8.12
C ARG A 119 17.04 7.27 -9.06
N ALA A 120 16.33 6.16 -9.25
CA ALA A 120 16.74 5.10 -10.18
C ALA A 120 16.49 5.45 -11.66
N GLY A 121 16.03 6.66 -11.96
CA GLY A 121 15.73 7.09 -13.33
C GLY A 121 14.59 6.32 -13.99
N VAL A 122 13.66 5.77 -13.22
CA VAL A 122 12.51 4.99 -13.73
C VAL A 122 11.35 5.90 -14.10
N LEU A 123 11.00 6.85 -13.23
CA LEU A 123 9.87 7.74 -13.44
C LEU A 123 10.27 9.03 -14.17
N ARG A 124 9.48 9.41 -15.16
CA ARG A 124 9.61 10.65 -15.91
C ARG A 124 8.77 11.76 -15.26
N PRO A 125 9.30 12.99 -15.12
CA PRO A 125 8.51 14.13 -14.67
C PRO A 125 7.28 14.35 -15.57
N ALA A 126 6.16 14.75 -14.96
CA ALA A 126 4.99 15.14 -15.71
C ALA A 126 5.27 16.42 -16.52
N PRO A 127 4.87 16.48 -17.81
CA PRO A 127 4.96 17.71 -18.58
C PRO A 127 4.16 18.85 -17.91
N PRO A 128 4.55 20.13 -18.10
CA PRO A 128 3.96 21.26 -17.37
C PRO A 128 2.43 21.29 -17.40
N GLY A 129 1.79 21.05 -18.54
CA GLY A 129 0.32 21.03 -18.66
C GLY A 129 -0.34 19.88 -17.91
N HIS A 130 0.31 18.70 -17.82
CA HIS A 130 -0.17 17.58 -17.01
C HIS A 130 0.02 17.83 -15.51
N ALA A 131 1.18 18.38 -15.13
CA ALA A 131 1.44 18.74 -13.75
C ALA A 131 0.44 19.78 -13.22
N GLU A 132 0.05 20.74 -14.05
CA GLU A 132 -0.96 21.74 -13.72
C GLU A 132 -2.36 21.11 -13.59
N ASP A 133 -2.75 20.21 -14.50
CA ASP A 133 -4.01 19.46 -14.41
C ASP A 133 -4.08 18.66 -13.10
N ILE A 134 -2.97 18.03 -12.71
CA ILE A 134 -2.88 17.28 -11.45
C ILE A 134 -3.04 18.23 -10.25
N ARG A 135 -2.32 19.35 -10.21
CA ARG A 135 -2.43 20.31 -9.09
C ARG A 135 -3.83 20.91 -8.95
N ARG A 136 -4.52 21.15 -10.05
CA ARG A 136 -5.91 21.67 -10.04
C ARG A 136 -6.94 20.61 -9.70
N GLY A 137 -6.70 19.37 -10.10
CA GLY A 137 -7.69 18.29 -10.02
C GLY A 137 -7.68 17.50 -8.71
N TYR A 138 -6.62 17.61 -7.91
CA TYR A 138 -6.42 16.79 -6.72
C TYR A 138 -6.12 17.62 -5.49
N GLY A 139 -6.47 17.09 -4.31
CA GLY A 139 -6.15 17.73 -3.05
C GLY A 139 -4.64 17.74 -2.76
N PRO A 140 -4.16 18.66 -1.88
CA PRO A 140 -2.73 18.85 -1.60
C PRO A 140 -2.00 17.56 -1.18
N ALA A 141 -2.62 16.71 -0.37
CA ALA A 141 -2.03 15.44 0.08
C ALA A 141 -1.80 14.45 -1.08
N ALA A 142 -2.75 14.35 -2.02
CA ALA A 142 -2.62 13.48 -3.19
C ALA A 142 -1.55 14.01 -4.15
N VAL A 143 -1.47 15.33 -4.34
CA VAL A 143 -0.41 15.98 -5.15
C VAL A 143 0.96 15.75 -4.50
N ALA A 144 1.07 15.93 -3.19
CA ALA A 144 2.32 15.69 -2.46
C ALA A 144 2.77 14.22 -2.57
N ALA A 145 1.84 13.27 -2.44
CA ALA A 145 2.12 11.83 -2.60
C ALA A 145 2.64 11.48 -4.01
N ALA A 146 2.16 12.17 -5.06
CA ALA A 146 2.59 11.96 -6.45
C ALA A 146 3.77 12.85 -6.88
N SER A 147 4.41 13.54 -5.93
CA SER A 147 5.53 14.47 -6.19
C SER A 147 6.77 14.06 -5.41
N VAL A 148 7.95 14.31 -5.99
CA VAL A 148 9.24 14.17 -5.33
C VAL A 148 10.01 15.48 -5.52
N GLY A 149 10.49 16.10 -4.44
CA GLY A 149 11.17 17.39 -4.51
C GLY A 149 10.34 18.48 -5.20
N GLY A 150 9.02 18.51 -4.99
CA GLY A 150 8.10 19.49 -5.60
C GLY A 150 7.74 19.19 -7.08
N THR A 151 8.39 18.24 -7.72
CA THR A 151 8.11 17.83 -9.11
C THR A 151 7.06 16.71 -9.13
N VAL A 152 6.00 16.88 -9.93
CA VAL A 152 4.93 15.88 -10.10
C VAL A 152 5.36 14.79 -11.07
N TYR A 153 5.08 13.52 -10.76
CA TYR A 153 5.49 12.36 -11.56
C TYR A 153 4.33 11.49 -12.06
N GLY A 154 3.10 11.73 -11.63
CA GLY A 154 1.98 10.91 -12.10
C GLY A 154 0.62 11.45 -11.65
N TYR A 155 -0.43 10.90 -12.26
CA TYR A 155 -1.82 11.13 -11.84
C TYR A 155 -2.13 10.22 -10.65
N PRO A 156 -2.50 10.76 -9.47
CA PRO A 156 -2.97 9.95 -8.35
C PRO A 156 -4.19 9.12 -8.77
N THR A 157 -4.19 7.85 -8.43
CA THR A 157 -5.31 6.94 -8.75
C THR A 157 -6.25 6.82 -7.57
N GLU A 158 -5.71 6.49 -6.43
CA GLU A 158 -6.43 6.28 -5.18
C GLU A 158 -5.70 6.95 -4.01
N ALA A 159 -6.45 7.33 -3.01
CA ALA A 159 -5.95 7.79 -1.72
C ALA A 159 -6.67 7.00 -0.62
N GLN A 160 -5.95 6.12 0.03
CA GLN A 160 -6.46 5.30 1.12
C GLN A 160 -6.14 5.98 2.44
N THR A 161 -7.15 6.47 3.13
CA THR A 161 -7.00 6.95 4.50
C THR A 161 -7.25 5.83 5.49
N TYR A 162 -6.71 5.96 6.71
CA TYR A 162 -6.90 5.00 7.79
C TYR A 162 -7.97 5.48 8.75
N ALA A 163 -8.78 4.53 9.25
CA ALA A 163 -9.83 4.79 10.22
C ALA A 163 -10.00 3.58 11.15
N LEU A 164 -10.77 3.73 12.22
CA LEU A 164 -11.08 2.68 13.16
C LEU A 164 -12.31 1.89 12.67
N TYR A 165 -12.11 0.64 12.26
CA TYR A 165 -13.18 -0.34 12.10
C TYR A 165 -13.55 -0.91 13.46
N TYR A 166 -14.84 -1.08 13.73
CA TYR A 166 -15.29 -1.74 14.92
C TYR A 166 -16.55 -2.58 14.66
N ASN A 167 -16.68 -3.65 15.43
CA ASN A 167 -17.87 -4.48 15.44
C ASN A 167 -18.83 -3.97 16.53
N GLU A 168 -19.88 -3.27 16.09
CA GLU A 168 -20.86 -2.63 16.98
C GLU A 168 -21.53 -3.62 17.93
N ARG A 169 -21.80 -4.84 17.46
CA ARG A 169 -22.40 -5.90 18.30
C ARG A 169 -21.48 -6.34 19.42
N LEU A 170 -20.17 -6.47 19.14
CA LEU A 170 -19.17 -6.84 20.16
C LEU A 170 -18.97 -5.73 21.19
N LEU A 171 -18.96 -4.46 20.76
CA LEU A 171 -18.88 -3.32 21.67
C LEU A 171 -20.09 -3.28 22.60
N ARG A 172 -21.29 -3.33 22.04
CA ARG A 172 -22.54 -3.34 22.83
C ARG A 172 -22.60 -4.51 23.82
N ALA A 173 -22.19 -5.71 23.40
CA ALA A 173 -22.16 -6.89 24.26
C ALA A 173 -21.21 -6.73 25.47
N ALA A 174 -20.21 -5.84 25.34
CA ALA A 174 -19.28 -5.48 26.42
C ALA A 174 -19.73 -4.22 27.19
N GLY A 175 -20.92 -3.65 26.89
CA GLY A 175 -21.43 -2.42 27.49
C GLY A 175 -20.65 -1.18 27.07
N VAL A 176 -20.11 -1.16 25.84
CA VAL A 176 -19.45 0.01 25.24
C VAL A 176 -20.42 0.63 24.24
N ASP A 177 -20.88 1.85 24.50
CA ASP A 177 -21.98 2.48 23.77
C ASP A 177 -21.60 3.12 22.43
N GLY A 178 -20.37 2.96 21.97
CA GLY A 178 -19.93 3.52 20.69
C GLY A 178 -18.43 3.36 20.47
N PRO A 179 -17.90 3.90 19.36
CA PRO A 179 -16.47 3.85 19.10
C PRO A 179 -15.70 4.76 20.05
N PRO A 180 -14.50 4.36 20.49
CA PRO A 180 -13.63 5.23 21.27
C PRO A 180 -13.16 6.43 20.44
N HIS A 181 -13.11 7.60 21.06
CA HIS A 181 -12.63 8.85 20.46
C HIS A 181 -11.23 9.22 20.93
N THR A 182 -10.82 8.68 22.08
CA THR A 182 -9.51 8.94 22.70
C THR A 182 -8.79 7.62 22.97
N TRP A 183 -7.47 7.70 23.20
CA TRP A 183 -6.68 6.52 23.54
C TRP A 183 -7.09 5.88 24.88
N PRO A 184 -7.36 6.64 25.95
CA PRO A 184 -7.90 6.02 27.17
C PRO A 184 -9.22 5.26 26.92
N GLU A 185 -10.14 5.84 26.12
CA GLU A 185 -11.37 5.14 25.73
C GLU A 185 -11.08 3.91 24.88
N LEU A 186 -10.08 3.95 23.97
CA LEU A 186 -9.66 2.81 23.17
C LEU A 186 -9.13 1.67 24.04
N GLU A 187 -8.25 1.97 25.01
CA GLU A 187 -7.71 0.98 25.95
C GLU A 187 -8.82 0.34 26.79
N GLU A 188 -9.74 1.15 27.32
CA GLU A 188 -10.87 0.64 28.11
C GLU A 188 -11.84 -0.18 27.26
N ALA A 189 -12.20 0.27 26.05
CA ALA A 189 -13.04 -0.49 25.14
C ALA A 189 -12.36 -1.80 24.72
N ALA A 190 -11.05 -1.78 24.44
CA ALA A 190 -10.29 -2.97 24.11
C ALA A 190 -10.27 -3.98 25.28
N ARG A 191 -10.02 -3.50 26.49
CA ARG A 191 -10.05 -4.33 27.70
C ARG A 191 -11.42 -4.98 27.91
N ARG A 192 -12.51 -4.21 27.80
CA ARG A 192 -13.88 -4.70 28.02
C ARG A 192 -14.36 -5.67 26.97
N THR A 193 -13.97 -5.48 25.71
CA THR A 193 -14.36 -6.34 24.58
C THR A 193 -13.51 -7.61 24.46
N THR A 194 -12.34 -7.68 25.13
CA THR A 194 -11.52 -8.88 25.19
C THR A 194 -12.24 -9.98 25.93
N ARG A 195 -12.42 -11.13 25.27
CA ARG A 195 -13.07 -12.30 25.87
C ARG A 195 -12.14 -13.50 25.84
N ARG A 196 -12.12 -14.22 26.95
CA ARG A 196 -11.35 -15.46 27.11
C ARG A 196 -12.28 -16.61 27.48
N ASP A 197 -11.87 -17.82 27.12
CA ASP A 197 -12.52 -19.02 27.61
C ASP A 197 -12.08 -19.36 29.05
N ARG A 198 -12.65 -20.43 29.61
CA ARG A 198 -12.32 -20.90 30.96
C ARG A 198 -10.86 -21.35 31.13
N TYR A 199 -10.14 -21.55 30.05
CA TYR A 199 -8.75 -21.98 30.03
C TYR A 199 -7.78 -20.79 29.78
N GLY A 200 -8.33 -19.57 29.64
CA GLY A 200 -7.55 -18.36 29.37
C GLY A 200 -7.26 -18.10 27.89
N ASN A 201 -7.73 -18.94 26.96
CA ASN A 201 -7.54 -18.69 25.52
C ASN A 201 -8.37 -17.51 25.06
N THR A 202 -7.80 -16.63 24.26
CA THR A 202 -8.51 -15.47 23.73
C THR A 202 -9.50 -15.88 22.64
N LEU A 203 -10.79 -15.68 22.90
CA LEU A 203 -11.88 -15.89 21.97
C LEU A 203 -12.13 -14.64 21.10
N VAL A 204 -12.01 -13.45 21.70
CA VAL A 204 -12.14 -12.16 21.04
C VAL A 204 -11.05 -11.24 21.56
N GLN A 205 -10.28 -10.67 20.66
CA GLN A 205 -9.37 -9.58 20.98
C GLN A 205 -10.13 -8.25 20.96
N GLY A 206 -9.83 -7.39 21.91
CA GLY A 206 -10.45 -6.06 21.97
C GLY A 206 -9.94 -5.13 20.86
N PHE A 207 -8.64 -5.20 20.59
CA PHE A 207 -8.01 -4.40 19.54
C PHE A 207 -7.03 -5.25 18.72
N GLY A 208 -7.08 -5.15 17.42
CA GLY A 208 -6.24 -5.92 16.51
C GLY A 208 -4.98 -5.15 16.13
N LEU A 209 -3.86 -5.44 16.81
CA LEU A 209 -2.53 -5.21 16.25
C LEU A 209 -2.09 -6.50 15.54
N SER A 210 -1.40 -6.39 14.40
CA SER A 210 -1.03 -7.58 13.63
C SER A 210 0.33 -7.43 12.98
N ALA A 211 1.17 -8.43 13.13
CA ALA A 211 2.47 -8.54 12.49
C ALA A 211 2.39 -9.18 11.08
N TYR A 212 1.21 -9.21 10.47
CA TYR A 212 0.97 -9.94 9.22
C TYR A 212 1.65 -9.30 8.00
N ASP A 213 1.52 -7.97 7.84
CA ASP A 213 2.11 -7.21 6.74
C ASP A 213 2.39 -5.75 7.12
N ASP A 214 3.08 -5.03 6.23
CA ASP A 214 3.42 -3.62 6.46
C ASP A 214 2.20 -2.71 6.59
N SER A 215 1.08 -3.02 5.93
CA SER A 215 -0.14 -2.20 5.99
C SER A 215 -0.82 -2.30 7.34
N THR A 216 -0.86 -3.51 7.92
CA THR A 216 -1.44 -3.72 9.26
C THR A 216 -0.49 -3.30 10.37
N THR A 217 0.79 -3.65 10.27
CA THR A 217 1.77 -3.34 11.32
C THR A 217 2.11 -1.86 11.34
N VAL A 218 2.69 -1.37 10.26
CA VAL A 218 3.23 0.00 10.19
C VAL A 218 2.11 1.01 9.93
N GLY A 219 1.12 0.66 9.10
CA GLY A 219 0.02 1.57 8.77
C GLY A 219 -0.79 1.99 9.99
N GLN A 220 -1.08 1.06 10.92
CA GLN A 220 -1.76 1.37 12.19
C GLN A 220 -0.91 2.28 13.07
N THR A 221 0.37 1.95 13.27
CA THR A 221 1.31 2.73 14.06
C THR A 221 1.47 4.15 13.52
N LEU A 222 1.59 4.32 12.18
CA LEU A 222 1.70 5.62 11.57
C LEU A 222 0.40 6.43 11.63
N ALA A 223 -0.76 5.78 11.56
CA ALA A 223 -2.05 6.44 11.76
C ALA A 223 -2.16 7.00 13.19
N LEU A 224 -1.78 6.22 14.19
CA LEU A 224 -1.72 6.66 15.59
C LEU A 224 -0.66 7.74 15.81
N LEU A 225 0.51 7.62 15.17
CA LEU A 225 1.58 8.63 15.25
C LEU A 225 1.12 9.98 14.72
N ASN A 226 0.45 9.99 13.56
CA ASN A 226 -0.10 11.21 12.98
C ASN A 226 -1.21 11.78 13.88
N ALA A 227 -2.09 10.94 14.45
CA ALA A 227 -3.12 11.36 15.40
C ALA A 227 -2.54 12.00 16.67
N ALA A 228 -1.32 11.61 17.07
CA ALA A 228 -0.57 12.20 18.17
C ALA A 228 0.25 13.45 17.74
N GLY A 229 0.10 13.92 16.50
CA GLY A 229 0.87 15.06 15.98
C GLY A 229 2.33 14.74 15.64
N GLY A 230 2.74 13.46 15.69
CA GLY A 230 4.08 13.01 15.32
C GLY A 230 4.27 12.89 13.81
N ARG A 231 5.53 12.61 13.43
CA ARG A 231 5.94 12.30 12.05
C ARG A 231 6.92 11.16 12.06
N PHE A 232 6.88 10.33 11.02
CA PHE A 232 7.81 9.22 10.88
C PHE A 232 9.11 9.69 10.22
N VAL A 233 9.08 10.11 8.96
CA VAL A 233 10.24 10.67 8.26
C VAL A 233 10.09 12.18 8.19
N THR A 234 11.18 12.88 8.42
CA THR A 234 11.28 14.33 8.28
C THR A 234 11.86 14.68 6.91
N VAL A 235 11.35 15.76 6.34
CA VAL A 235 11.82 16.33 5.08
C VAL A 235 12.13 17.81 5.26
N ASP A 236 13.12 18.30 4.54
CA ASP A 236 13.42 19.73 4.49
C ASP A 236 12.49 20.52 3.55
N GLY A 237 12.75 21.80 3.39
CA GLY A 237 11.98 22.68 2.50
C GLY A 237 12.07 22.31 1.02
N THR A 238 13.01 21.46 0.61
CA THR A 238 13.18 20.94 -0.75
C THR A 238 12.50 19.60 -0.95
N GLY A 239 11.96 18.99 0.12
CA GLY A 239 11.39 17.64 0.11
C GLY A 239 12.43 16.53 0.24
N THR A 240 13.68 16.88 0.60
CA THR A 240 14.75 15.92 0.89
C THR A 240 14.52 15.29 2.26
N GLY A 241 14.66 13.98 2.37
CA GLY A 241 14.61 13.28 3.65
C GLY A 241 15.77 13.66 4.54
N THR A 242 15.49 14.07 5.77
CA THR A 242 16.49 14.54 6.76
C THR A 242 16.66 13.55 7.92
N GLY A 243 15.87 12.49 7.99
CA GLY A 243 15.92 11.49 9.06
C GLY A 243 14.54 11.12 9.56
N THR A 244 14.44 10.72 10.84
CA THR A 244 13.15 10.37 11.46
C THR A 244 12.88 11.19 12.73
N ALA A 245 11.60 11.49 12.96
CA ALA A 245 11.10 12.07 14.21
C ALA A 245 10.37 11.05 15.10
N ILE A 246 10.57 9.75 14.85
CA ILE A 246 9.88 8.69 15.62
C ILE A 246 10.24 8.73 17.12
N ASP A 247 11.50 9.07 17.47
CA ASP A 247 11.95 9.22 18.86
C ASP A 247 11.53 10.59 19.42
N SER A 248 10.24 10.77 19.54
CA SER A 248 9.56 11.98 20.02
C SER A 248 8.56 11.61 21.12
N ALA A 249 7.99 12.62 21.79
CA ALA A 249 6.91 12.40 22.75
C ALA A 249 5.71 11.67 22.12
N ALA A 250 5.37 12.00 20.86
CA ALA A 250 4.31 11.32 20.11
C ALA A 250 4.66 9.86 19.82
N GLY A 251 5.86 9.57 19.32
CA GLY A 251 6.29 8.20 19.05
C GLY A 251 6.35 7.34 20.32
N ARG A 252 6.85 7.92 21.41
CA ARG A 252 6.84 7.27 22.74
C ARG A 252 5.43 6.94 23.21
N ALA A 253 4.51 7.87 23.06
CA ALA A 253 3.11 7.67 23.45
C ALA A 253 2.44 6.54 22.64
N VAL A 254 2.71 6.46 21.32
CA VAL A 254 2.20 5.40 20.44
C VAL A 254 2.78 4.03 20.84
N PHE A 255 4.11 3.92 20.95
CA PHE A 255 4.76 2.65 21.31
C PHE A 255 4.33 2.17 22.69
N ALA A 256 4.15 3.11 23.63
CA ALA A 256 3.63 2.77 24.96
C ALA A 256 2.17 2.31 24.91
N LEU A 257 1.30 2.92 24.07
CA LEU A 257 -0.08 2.48 23.88
C LEU A 257 -0.12 1.06 23.31
N GLU A 258 0.60 0.81 22.22
CA GLU A 258 0.63 -0.52 21.59
C GLU A 258 1.19 -1.59 22.55
N HIS A 259 2.27 -1.26 23.28
CA HIS A 259 2.83 -2.15 24.29
C HIS A 259 1.82 -2.49 25.37
N ARG A 260 1.06 -1.51 25.91
CA ARG A 260 0.02 -1.77 26.91
C ARG A 260 -1.11 -2.64 26.40
N LEU A 261 -1.55 -2.44 25.13
CA LEU A 261 -2.60 -3.27 24.51
C LEU A 261 -2.15 -4.73 24.39
N VAL A 262 -0.89 -4.97 24.04
CA VAL A 262 -0.33 -6.33 23.94
C VAL A 262 -0.07 -6.92 25.32
N ALA A 263 0.65 -6.23 26.20
CA ALA A 263 0.99 -6.70 27.54
C ALA A 263 -0.25 -6.93 28.42
N GLY A 264 -1.32 -6.11 28.22
CA GLY A 264 -2.61 -6.28 28.85
C GLY A 264 -3.46 -7.40 28.25
N GLY A 265 -2.99 -8.05 27.20
CA GLY A 265 -3.65 -9.15 26.51
C GLY A 265 -4.93 -8.74 25.76
N ALA A 266 -5.10 -7.46 25.47
CA ALA A 266 -6.20 -6.96 24.65
C ALA A 266 -5.91 -7.12 23.15
N SER A 267 -4.65 -7.37 22.80
CA SER A 267 -4.18 -7.63 21.44
C SER A 267 -3.17 -8.78 21.42
N ASP A 268 -3.23 -9.60 20.37
CA ASP A 268 -2.23 -10.62 20.03
C ASP A 268 -1.73 -10.36 18.62
N PRO A 269 -0.50 -9.84 18.45
CA PRO A 269 0.05 -9.51 17.14
C PRO A 269 0.24 -10.71 16.20
N GLY A 270 0.26 -11.93 16.71
CA GLY A 270 0.32 -13.17 15.93
C GLY A 270 -0.96 -13.47 15.15
N VAL A 271 -2.05 -12.77 15.45
CA VAL A 271 -3.34 -12.98 14.79
C VAL A 271 -3.47 -12.15 13.52
N ASN A 272 -3.79 -12.81 12.40
CA ASN A 272 -4.12 -12.12 11.16
C ASN A 272 -5.47 -11.41 11.28
N VAL A 273 -5.46 -10.09 11.39
CA VAL A 273 -6.67 -9.26 11.57
C VAL A 273 -7.61 -9.33 10.37
N TYR A 274 -7.11 -9.55 9.16
CA TYR A 274 -7.95 -9.67 7.95
C TYR A 274 -8.85 -10.92 7.98
N GLN A 275 -8.45 -11.94 8.71
CA GLN A 275 -9.26 -13.15 8.94
C GLN A 275 -10.06 -13.09 10.25
N ALA A 276 -9.47 -12.49 11.27
CA ALA A 276 -10.04 -12.48 12.62
C ALA A 276 -11.16 -11.46 12.80
N PHE A 277 -11.05 -10.28 12.22
CA PHE A 277 -12.11 -9.26 12.31
C PHE A 277 -13.41 -9.69 11.61
N PRO A 278 -13.38 -10.17 10.34
CA PRO A 278 -14.59 -10.65 9.69
C PRO A 278 -15.25 -11.84 10.40
N SER A 279 -14.47 -12.69 11.07
CA SER A 279 -14.99 -13.82 11.85
C SER A 279 -15.46 -13.45 13.26
N GLY A 280 -15.47 -12.16 13.61
CA GLY A 280 -15.90 -11.69 14.94
C GLY A 280 -14.92 -12.01 16.07
N ARG A 281 -13.68 -12.32 15.78
CA ARG A 281 -12.62 -12.58 16.79
C ARG A 281 -11.77 -11.36 17.13
N VAL A 282 -12.00 -10.22 16.50
CA VAL A 282 -11.40 -8.93 16.81
C VAL A 282 -12.54 -7.90 16.87
N ALA A 283 -12.59 -7.10 17.93
CA ALA A 283 -13.65 -6.13 18.14
C ALA A 283 -13.37 -4.78 17.42
N MET A 284 -12.12 -4.34 17.42
CA MET A 284 -11.69 -3.07 16.84
C MET A 284 -10.35 -3.23 16.14
N VAL A 285 -10.13 -2.50 15.04
CA VAL A 285 -8.87 -2.48 14.31
C VAL A 285 -8.74 -1.19 13.49
N ILE A 286 -7.56 -0.59 13.43
CA ILE A 286 -7.30 0.52 12.51
C ILE A 286 -6.88 -0.06 11.15
N GLY A 287 -7.53 0.39 10.08
CA GLY A 287 -7.27 -0.11 8.73
C GLY A 287 -7.57 0.91 7.65
N ALA A 288 -7.13 0.63 6.43
CA ALA A 288 -7.33 1.50 5.27
C ALA A 288 -8.70 1.29 4.61
N GLY A 289 -9.18 2.31 3.89
CA GLY A 289 -10.52 2.36 3.32
C GLY A 289 -10.84 1.28 2.28
N TRP A 290 -9.82 0.77 1.56
CA TRP A 290 -9.99 -0.31 0.57
C TRP A 290 -10.61 -1.58 1.17
N TRP A 291 -10.37 -1.82 2.45
CA TRP A 291 -10.85 -3.03 3.11
C TRP A 291 -12.37 -3.10 3.22
N THR A 292 -13.07 -1.95 3.27
CA THR A 292 -14.54 -1.89 3.26
C THR A 292 -15.13 -2.66 2.09
N GLY A 293 -14.55 -2.51 0.89
CA GLY A 293 -14.97 -3.23 -0.32
C GLY A 293 -14.80 -4.75 -0.23
N SER A 294 -13.78 -5.23 0.48
CA SER A 294 -13.51 -6.65 0.69
C SER A 294 -14.34 -7.25 1.83
N LEU A 295 -14.60 -6.49 2.91
CA LEU A 295 -15.35 -6.97 4.06
C LEU A 295 -16.81 -7.28 3.73
N LYS A 296 -17.46 -6.44 2.92
CA LYS A 296 -18.89 -6.57 2.62
C LYS A 296 -19.25 -7.92 1.96
N PRO A 297 -18.60 -8.34 0.86
CA PRO A 297 -18.87 -9.66 0.29
C PRO A 297 -18.43 -10.82 1.19
N LEU A 298 -17.34 -10.63 1.96
CA LEU A 298 -16.79 -11.66 2.84
C LEU A 298 -17.71 -11.97 4.01
N MET A 299 -18.29 -10.95 4.64
CA MET A 299 -19.13 -11.08 5.84
C MET A 299 -20.63 -11.27 5.54
N GLY A 300 -21.08 -10.96 4.32
CA GLY A 300 -22.48 -11.06 3.96
C GLY A 300 -23.39 -10.29 4.93
N ARG A 301 -24.33 -10.99 5.59
CA ARG A 301 -25.27 -10.36 6.54
C ARG A 301 -24.61 -9.77 7.79
N ASP A 302 -23.48 -10.31 8.21
CA ASP A 302 -22.80 -9.86 9.43
C ASP A 302 -22.04 -8.54 9.23
N TYR A 303 -21.87 -8.10 7.97
CA TYR A 303 -21.34 -6.77 7.67
C TYR A 303 -22.19 -5.63 8.25
N ARG A 304 -23.48 -5.86 8.50
CA ARG A 304 -24.37 -4.89 9.17
C ARG A 304 -23.87 -4.46 10.56
N ASP A 305 -23.04 -5.27 11.22
CA ASP A 305 -22.47 -5.00 12.54
C ASP A 305 -21.14 -4.22 12.43
N VAL A 306 -20.58 -4.06 11.23
CA VAL A 306 -19.38 -3.28 10.99
C VAL A 306 -19.70 -1.79 10.93
N ARG A 307 -18.90 -1.02 11.64
CA ARG A 307 -18.91 0.45 11.59
C ARG A 307 -17.49 0.97 11.47
N VAL A 308 -17.38 2.21 11.00
CA VAL A 308 -16.13 2.92 10.88
C VAL A 308 -16.22 4.26 11.59
N ALA A 309 -15.18 4.62 12.31
CA ALA A 309 -15.02 5.90 13.01
C ALA A 309 -13.63 6.49 12.72
N PRO A 310 -13.41 7.79 12.94
CA PRO A 310 -12.08 8.37 12.89
C PRO A 310 -11.09 7.64 13.83
N VAL A 311 -9.79 7.67 13.48
CA VAL A 311 -8.74 7.17 14.37
C VAL A 311 -8.79 7.94 15.70
N PRO A 312 -8.80 7.26 16.87
CA PRO A 312 -8.81 7.91 18.16
C PRO A 312 -7.57 8.80 18.37
N VAL A 313 -7.77 9.95 18.98
CA VAL A 313 -6.70 10.90 19.34
C VAL A 313 -6.18 10.65 20.75
N PRO A 314 -4.97 11.12 21.12
CA PRO A 314 -4.46 10.92 22.48
C PRO A 314 -5.36 11.45 23.58
N ARG A 315 -5.99 12.64 23.38
CA ARG A 315 -6.84 13.33 24.36
C ARG A 315 -8.05 13.96 23.68
N ALA A 316 -9.10 14.17 24.45
CA ALA A 316 -10.25 14.93 23.98
C ALA A 316 -9.84 16.36 23.60
N GLY A 317 -10.28 16.81 22.42
CA GLY A 317 -9.92 18.13 21.89
C GLY A 317 -8.66 18.18 21.04
N ASP A 318 -7.86 17.10 20.99
CA ASP A 318 -6.71 17.04 20.07
C ASP A 318 -7.19 17.07 18.61
N ARG A 319 -6.35 17.65 17.73
CA ARG A 319 -6.65 17.72 16.30
C ARG A 319 -6.62 16.32 15.68
N ARG A 320 -7.63 16.02 14.89
CA ARG A 320 -7.65 14.78 14.11
C ARG A 320 -6.55 14.79 13.06
N ALA A 321 -5.84 13.69 12.96
CA ALA A 321 -4.97 13.36 11.85
C ALA A 321 -4.95 11.83 11.68
N THR A 322 -4.59 11.37 10.51
CA THR A 322 -4.43 9.94 10.21
C THR A 322 -3.42 9.75 9.09
N LEU A 323 -3.14 8.51 8.75
CA LEU A 323 -2.29 8.16 7.62
C LEU A 323 -3.10 8.20 6.32
N SER A 324 -2.47 8.64 5.23
CA SER A 324 -2.94 8.36 3.88
C SER A 324 -1.85 7.68 3.06
N THR A 325 -2.26 6.67 2.32
CA THR A 325 -1.44 5.95 1.35
C THR A 325 -2.06 6.06 -0.03
N GLY A 326 -1.33 5.76 -1.09
CA GLY A 326 -1.91 5.86 -2.41
C GLY A 326 -1.02 5.34 -3.51
N PHE A 327 -1.59 5.29 -4.70
CA PHE A 327 -0.91 4.92 -5.93
C PHE A 327 -1.05 6.03 -6.96
N MET A 328 -0.22 5.99 -7.98
CA MET A 328 -0.31 6.91 -9.11
C MET A 328 -0.02 6.18 -10.42
N LEU A 329 -0.51 6.69 -11.54
CA LEU A 329 -0.06 6.31 -12.87
C LEU A 329 0.97 7.32 -13.36
N GLY A 330 2.18 6.86 -13.64
CA GLY A 330 3.29 7.65 -14.15
C GLY A 330 3.88 7.06 -15.43
N VAL A 331 4.68 7.86 -16.13
CA VAL A 331 5.32 7.45 -17.38
C VAL A 331 6.77 7.09 -17.11
N ASN A 332 7.21 5.96 -17.69
CA ASN A 332 8.58 5.49 -17.60
C ASN A 332 9.52 6.36 -18.47
N THR A 333 10.72 6.63 -17.95
CA THR A 333 11.78 7.30 -18.72
C THR A 333 12.18 6.51 -19.97
N ALA A 334 12.13 5.17 -19.93
CA ALA A 334 12.44 4.28 -21.04
C ALA A 334 11.34 4.20 -22.11
N SER A 335 10.15 4.80 -21.88
CA SER A 335 9.11 4.84 -22.91
C SER A 335 9.57 5.56 -24.16
N ARG A 336 9.34 4.94 -25.30
CA ARG A 336 9.60 5.53 -26.62
C ARG A 336 8.48 6.47 -27.07
N HIS A 337 7.33 6.40 -26.43
CA HIS A 337 6.12 7.16 -26.77
C HIS A 337 5.56 7.91 -25.57
N PRO A 338 6.38 8.72 -24.84
CA PRO A 338 5.95 9.35 -23.61
C PRO A 338 4.79 10.32 -23.80
N GLY A 339 4.70 11.01 -24.94
CA GLY A 339 3.57 11.89 -25.25
C GLY A 339 2.26 11.11 -25.31
N ALA A 340 2.22 10.02 -26.08
CA ALA A 340 1.03 9.16 -26.17
C ALA A 340 0.64 8.55 -24.81
N ALA A 341 1.63 8.18 -23.98
CA ALA A 341 1.38 7.69 -22.63
C ALA A 341 0.72 8.77 -21.75
N TRP A 342 1.23 10.00 -21.76
CA TRP A 342 0.63 11.11 -21.03
C TRP A 342 -0.77 11.49 -21.55
N ASP A 343 -1.01 11.41 -22.85
CA ASP A 343 -2.34 11.65 -23.45
C ASP A 343 -3.37 10.62 -22.97
N PHE A 344 -2.99 9.33 -22.92
CA PHE A 344 -3.83 8.29 -22.33
C PHE A 344 -4.13 8.58 -20.84
N LEU A 345 -3.12 8.95 -20.06
CA LEU A 345 -3.30 9.28 -18.64
C LEU A 345 -4.21 10.49 -18.45
N ARG A 346 -4.09 11.54 -19.28
CA ARG A 346 -4.99 12.71 -19.26
C ARG A 346 -6.41 12.28 -19.59
N TRP A 347 -6.61 11.49 -20.65
CA TRP A 347 -7.93 11.00 -21.05
C TRP A 347 -8.59 10.19 -19.92
N LEU A 348 -7.84 9.33 -19.26
CA LEU A 348 -8.30 8.54 -18.13
C LEU A 348 -8.76 9.42 -16.96
N ASN A 349 -8.13 10.58 -16.79
CA ASN A 349 -8.38 11.55 -15.73
C ASN A 349 -9.22 12.77 -16.17
N THR A 350 -9.74 12.77 -17.40
CA THR A 350 -10.72 13.75 -17.86
C THR A 350 -12.12 13.37 -17.39
N ARG A 351 -12.87 14.34 -16.87
CA ARG A 351 -14.25 14.13 -16.40
C ARG A 351 -15.18 13.81 -17.56
N LYS A 352 -16.03 12.81 -17.34
CA LYS A 352 -17.07 12.36 -18.26
C LYS A 352 -18.39 12.23 -17.50
N THR A 353 -19.48 12.67 -18.12
CA THR A 353 -20.82 12.40 -17.59
C THR A 353 -21.18 10.96 -17.93
N GLY A 354 -21.36 10.18 -16.89
CA GLY A 354 -21.73 8.77 -16.97
C GLY A 354 -23.25 8.56 -16.86
N PRO A 355 -23.68 7.29 -16.75
CA PRO A 355 -25.08 6.95 -16.49
C PRO A 355 -25.60 7.68 -15.25
N LYS A 356 -26.89 8.08 -15.28
CA LYS A 356 -27.57 8.84 -14.22
C LYS A 356 -27.04 10.26 -14.01
N GLY A 357 -26.39 10.88 -15.04
CA GLY A 357 -25.93 12.27 -14.99
C GLY A 357 -24.78 12.56 -14.03
N ARG A 358 -24.10 11.55 -13.50
CA ARG A 358 -22.95 11.72 -12.59
C ARG A 358 -21.70 12.03 -13.39
N THR A 359 -21.02 13.12 -13.04
CA THR A 359 -19.79 13.55 -13.71
C THR A 359 -18.59 13.21 -12.85
N ALA A 360 -17.72 12.33 -13.34
CA ALA A 360 -16.48 11.91 -12.70
C ALA A 360 -15.43 11.55 -13.75
N THR A 361 -14.18 11.39 -13.34
CA THR A 361 -13.14 10.84 -14.21
C THR A 361 -13.35 9.34 -14.40
N ARG A 362 -12.81 8.79 -15.49
CA ARG A 362 -12.81 7.33 -15.72
C ARG A 362 -12.03 6.61 -14.63
N MET A 363 -10.89 7.19 -14.21
CA MET A 363 -10.10 6.66 -13.10
C MET A 363 -10.92 6.61 -11.81
N SER A 364 -11.62 7.67 -11.46
CA SER A 364 -12.46 7.68 -10.25
C SER A 364 -13.61 6.67 -10.33
N THR A 365 -14.23 6.53 -11.49
CA THR A 365 -15.28 5.52 -11.72
C THR A 365 -14.73 4.11 -11.56
N LEU A 366 -13.54 3.83 -12.10
CA LEU A 366 -12.81 2.58 -11.93
C LEU A 366 -12.61 2.28 -10.44
N GLN A 367 -12.03 3.22 -9.69
CA GLN A 367 -11.73 3.03 -8.26
C GLN A 367 -12.99 2.70 -7.45
N VAL A 368 -14.04 3.48 -7.64
CA VAL A 368 -15.31 3.25 -6.90
C VAL A 368 -15.97 1.92 -7.30
N SER A 369 -15.92 1.53 -8.59
CA SER A 369 -16.45 0.23 -9.04
C SER A 369 -15.67 -0.96 -8.47
N ALA A 370 -14.39 -0.76 -8.21
CA ALA A 370 -13.53 -1.75 -7.56
C ALA A 370 -13.63 -1.76 -6.01
N GLY A 371 -14.51 -0.91 -5.43
CA GLY A 371 -14.68 -0.79 -4.00
C GLY A 371 -13.58 0.00 -3.29
N SER A 372 -12.81 0.79 -4.05
CA SER A 372 -11.70 1.61 -3.55
C SER A 372 -12.07 3.10 -3.48
N LEU A 373 -11.26 3.88 -2.75
CA LEU A 373 -11.40 5.33 -2.67
C LEU A 373 -10.60 6.00 -3.80
N THR A 374 -11.26 6.88 -4.55
CA THR A 374 -10.53 7.71 -5.53
C THR A 374 -9.77 8.84 -4.83
N ALA A 375 -8.63 9.22 -5.40
CA ALA A 375 -7.84 10.36 -4.93
C ALA A 375 -8.51 11.73 -5.19
N ARG A 376 -9.62 11.78 -5.96
CA ARG A 376 -10.38 12.99 -6.25
C ARG A 376 -11.62 13.07 -5.36
N ALA A 377 -11.56 13.89 -4.32
CA ALA A 377 -12.65 14.02 -3.34
C ALA A 377 -14.00 14.42 -3.97
N ASP A 378 -13.99 15.29 -4.99
CA ASP A 378 -15.22 15.72 -5.66
C ASP A 378 -15.87 14.60 -6.49
N ASP A 379 -15.04 13.80 -7.18
CA ASP A 379 -15.51 12.64 -7.92
C ASP A 379 -16.07 11.58 -6.94
N MET A 380 -15.40 11.40 -5.80
CA MET A 380 -15.88 10.49 -4.77
C MET A 380 -17.28 10.90 -4.27
N ARG A 381 -17.48 12.19 -3.96
CA ARG A 381 -18.80 12.71 -3.55
C ARG A 381 -19.85 12.53 -4.65
N ALA A 382 -19.48 12.73 -5.92
CA ALA A 382 -20.38 12.56 -7.04
C ALA A 382 -20.78 11.10 -7.28
N LEU A 383 -19.85 10.16 -7.08
CA LEU A 383 -20.04 8.72 -7.30
C LEU A 383 -20.74 8.04 -6.12
N LEU A 384 -20.45 8.45 -4.88
CA LEU A 384 -21.14 8.02 -3.67
C LEU A 384 -22.48 8.75 -3.57
N GLY A 385 -23.56 8.15 -4.10
CA GLY A 385 -24.90 8.69 -3.97
C GLY A 385 -25.62 8.27 -2.68
N ALA A 386 -26.87 8.71 -2.52
CA ALA A 386 -27.77 8.19 -1.49
C ALA A 386 -27.86 6.65 -1.62
N GLY A 387 -27.55 5.92 -0.55
CA GLY A 387 -27.47 4.45 -0.55
C GLY A 387 -26.07 3.88 -0.67
N SER A 388 -25.02 4.71 -0.76
CA SER A 388 -23.65 4.26 -0.59
C SER A 388 -23.40 3.74 0.83
N ASP A 389 -22.38 2.88 0.95
CA ASP A 389 -22.01 2.33 2.25
C ASP A 389 -21.62 3.44 3.23
N PRO A 390 -22.33 3.60 4.37
CA PRO A 390 -22.01 4.65 5.33
C PRO A 390 -20.62 4.53 5.93
N ASN A 391 -20.02 3.34 5.89
CA ASN A 391 -18.66 3.08 6.37
C ASN A 391 -17.57 3.74 5.49
N LEU A 392 -17.89 4.20 4.29
CA LEU A 392 -16.95 4.95 3.45
C LEU A 392 -16.83 6.42 3.87
N ARG A 393 -17.83 6.97 4.58
CA ARG A 393 -17.86 8.39 4.94
C ARG A 393 -16.68 8.83 5.81
N PRO A 394 -16.29 8.12 6.89
CA PRO A 394 -15.15 8.52 7.72
C PRO A 394 -13.82 8.58 6.94
N PHE A 395 -13.62 7.70 5.96
CA PHE A 395 -12.44 7.72 5.10
C PHE A 395 -12.43 8.93 4.17
N LEU A 396 -13.58 9.26 3.59
CA LEU A 396 -13.72 10.44 2.74
C LEU A 396 -13.46 11.72 3.53
N ASP A 397 -14.03 11.84 4.72
CA ASP A 397 -13.84 13.01 5.59
C ASP A 397 -12.37 13.12 6.05
N ALA A 398 -11.69 11.98 6.23
CA ALA A 398 -10.28 11.93 6.60
C ALA A 398 -9.33 12.48 5.53
N LEU A 399 -9.71 12.53 4.25
CA LEU A 399 -8.89 13.15 3.20
C LEU A 399 -8.53 14.63 3.50
N ALA A 400 -9.35 15.31 4.31
CA ALA A 400 -9.13 16.71 4.69
C ALA A 400 -7.98 16.89 5.72
N TYR A 401 -7.63 15.84 6.48
CA TYR A 401 -6.64 15.90 7.55
C TYR A 401 -5.64 14.75 7.55
N ALA A 402 -5.67 13.89 6.55
CA ALA A 402 -4.73 12.79 6.42
C ALA A 402 -3.33 13.29 6.02
N VAL A 403 -2.32 12.61 6.54
CA VAL A 403 -0.91 12.85 6.27
C VAL A 403 -0.42 11.76 5.33
N PRO A 404 0.13 12.10 4.15
CA PRO A 404 0.65 11.10 3.24
C PRO A 404 1.90 10.43 3.81
N GLU A 405 2.13 9.16 3.43
CA GLU A 405 3.41 8.52 3.68
C GLU A 405 4.54 9.30 3.01
N PRO A 406 5.71 9.37 3.66
CA PRO A 406 6.86 10.02 3.05
C PRO A 406 7.33 9.23 1.82
N ASN A 407 7.45 9.89 0.68
CA ASN A 407 7.85 9.30 -0.60
C ASN A 407 9.31 9.61 -0.98
N VAL A 408 10.17 9.74 0.01
CA VAL A 408 11.62 9.99 -0.18
C VAL A 408 12.38 8.72 -0.54
N PRO A 409 13.56 8.80 -1.16
CA PRO A 409 14.46 7.66 -1.29
C PRO A 409 14.72 7.00 0.07
N GLY A 410 14.75 5.67 0.11
CA GLY A 410 14.90 4.91 1.36
C GLY A 410 13.62 4.73 2.19
N ALA A 411 12.49 5.37 1.85
CA ALA A 411 11.25 5.30 2.63
C ALA A 411 10.71 3.87 2.78
N GLN A 412 10.78 3.04 1.74
CA GLN A 412 10.38 1.64 1.82
C GLN A 412 11.23 0.89 2.86
N ARG A 413 12.55 1.05 2.82
CA ARG A 413 13.44 0.41 3.77
C ARG A 413 13.27 0.94 5.19
N ALA A 414 13.06 2.25 5.34
CA ALA A 414 12.74 2.86 6.63
C ALA A 414 11.46 2.25 7.24
N LYS A 415 10.43 2.01 6.43
CA LYS A 415 9.19 1.35 6.84
C LYS A 415 9.43 -0.09 7.32
N GLU A 416 10.25 -0.87 6.60
CA GLU A 416 10.63 -2.23 7.01
C GLU A 416 11.41 -2.25 8.34
N LEU A 417 12.31 -1.28 8.54
CA LEU A 417 13.05 -1.14 9.80
C LEU A 417 12.12 -0.79 10.96
N LEU A 418 11.17 0.12 10.74
CA LEU A 418 10.14 0.44 11.72
C LEU A 418 9.32 -0.81 12.08
N ARG A 419 8.87 -1.59 11.09
CA ARG A 419 8.12 -2.83 11.32
C ARG A 419 8.86 -3.79 12.24
N LYS A 420 10.14 -4.05 11.95
CA LYS A 420 10.97 -4.96 12.78
C LYS A 420 11.05 -4.52 14.24
N ASN A 421 11.19 -3.22 14.49
CA ASN A 421 11.29 -2.72 15.85
C ASN A 421 9.93 -2.70 16.57
N ILE A 422 8.84 -2.47 15.85
CA ILE A 422 7.48 -2.62 16.38
C ILE A 422 7.23 -4.09 16.78
N GLU A 423 7.57 -5.04 15.92
CA GLU A 423 7.44 -6.47 16.22
C GLU A 423 8.29 -6.88 17.43
N ALA A 424 9.53 -6.37 17.54
CA ALA A 424 10.40 -6.60 18.69
C ALA A 424 9.83 -6.01 20.00
N LEU A 425 9.17 -4.84 19.92
CA LEU A 425 8.43 -4.25 21.03
C LEU A 425 7.26 -5.14 21.47
N TRP A 426 6.44 -5.57 20.52
CA TRP A 426 5.24 -6.37 20.81
C TRP A 426 5.57 -7.75 21.39
N THR A 427 6.71 -8.34 20.98
CA THR A 427 7.19 -9.63 21.50
C THR A 427 8.01 -9.51 22.80
N GLY A 428 8.19 -8.29 23.34
CA GLY A 428 8.95 -8.04 24.56
C GLY A 428 10.47 -8.17 24.38
N GLN A 429 10.96 -8.27 23.13
CA GLN A 429 12.42 -8.31 22.85
C GLN A 429 13.07 -6.93 23.03
N GLN A 430 12.30 -5.87 22.93
CA GLN A 430 12.74 -4.49 23.17
C GLN A 430 11.74 -3.77 24.07
N SER A 431 12.26 -2.92 24.94
CA SER A 431 11.48 -1.93 25.65
C SER A 431 11.04 -0.79 24.67
N VAL A 432 10.09 0.02 25.08
CA VAL A 432 9.65 1.22 24.31
C VAL A 432 10.84 2.11 23.94
N ASP A 433 11.72 2.37 24.91
CA ASP A 433 12.88 3.24 24.71
C ASP A 433 13.93 2.64 23.78
N GLU A 434 14.16 1.33 23.86
CA GLU A 434 15.08 0.63 22.96
C GLU A 434 14.55 0.58 21.54
N ALA A 435 13.26 0.28 21.36
CA ALA A 435 12.62 0.24 20.05
C ALA A 435 12.68 1.61 19.36
N LEU A 436 12.39 2.70 20.09
CA LEU A 436 12.47 4.06 19.56
C LEU A 436 13.90 4.45 19.18
N ARG A 437 14.87 4.27 20.09
CA ARG A 437 16.28 4.59 19.80
C ARG A 437 16.84 3.76 18.65
N THR A 438 16.49 2.48 18.57
CA THR A 438 16.96 1.60 17.51
C THR A 438 16.34 1.99 16.17
N THR A 439 15.02 2.25 16.15
CA THR A 439 14.35 2.73 14.95
C THR A 439 14.97 4.04 14.47
N ARG A 440 15.15 5.03 15.34
CA ARG A 440 15.77 6.31 15.00
C ARG A 440 17.12 6.09 14.33
N ARG A 441 18.04 5.40 15.01
CA ARG A 441 19.40 5.18 14.50
C ARG A 441 19.38 4.50 13.12
N GLN A 442 18.57 3.46 12.94
CA GLN A 442 18.50 2.69 11.70
C GLN A 442 17.88 3.50 10.56
N VAL A 443 16.81 4.24 10.82
CA VAL A 443 16.12 5.05 9.81
C VAL A 443 16.95 6.27 9.42
N ASP A 444 17.59 6.96 10.37
CA ASP A 444 18.49 8.08 10.06
C ASP A 444 19.65 7.63 9.17
N GLN A 445 20.24 6.46 9.45
CA GLN A 445 21.30 5.87 8.61
C GLN A 445 20.78 5.53 7.20
N GLU A 446 19.58 4.95 7.10
CA GLU A 446 18.99 4.57 5.81
C GLU A 446 18.67 5.80 4.96
N VAL A 447 18.03 6.81 5.55
CA VAL A 447 17.71 8.06 4.86
C VAL A 447 19.00 8.74 4.38
N ALA A 448 20.03 8.83 5.22
CA ALA A 448 21.31 9.44 4.83
C ALA A 448 22.04 8.70 3.70
N ARG A 449 21.92 7.37 3.61
CA ARG A 449 22.51 6.57 2.51
C ARG A 449 21.75 6.69 1.21
N SER A 450 20.49 7.03 1.30
CA SER A 450 19.56 7.02 0.18
C SER A 450 19.57 8.33 -0.62
N TRP A 451 20.32 9.34 -0.17
CA TRP A 451 20.58 10.62 -0.86
C TRP A 451 22.04 10.74 -1.27
#